data_e3693d47d2d72671d4cbac4d20b1c7e0
#
_entry.id   e3693d47d2d72671d4cbac4d20b1c7e0
#
_cell.length_a   1.000
_cell.length_b   1.000
_cell.length_c   1.000
_cell.angle_alpha   90.00
_cell.angle_beta   90.00
_cell.angle_gamma   90.00
#
_symmetry.space_group_name_H-M   'P 1'
#
loop_
_entity.id
_entity.type
_entity.pdbx_description
1 polymer ?
#
loop_
_entity_poly.entity_id
_entity_poly.type
_entity_poly.pdbx_seq_one_letter_code
_entity_poly.pdbx_strand_id
1 'polypeptide(L)'
;SAPSQWTLDGDSISLAPEPGRKDHFAMSGRSVDLILEWSVGEDGSFDSVQWIRWPMLRTIPNNTHASFNMRFKEAPEARPLIDGKTLSPGKVSQTRIDGIFSVTSSHPEGIASTRTILPASSAPAVIEIIELRNTANRNILLSIPAWRKSQDSQPGTRGIYKVEESLLGEGEFTLAPGGKRIYTLVRAARLAEEAPYCDNPESELAARRAFLDEMRKSLVLKTPEPILDGMFQFAKIRATESIFSTRGGLMHGPGGYNKFLAAIWTNDQAEYVNPFFPFLGNMLGNESAMTCYRMFAQYMNPEFKSIPSSIIAEGDGTW
;
A
#
# COMPACT_ATOMS: atom_id res chain seq x y z
N SER A 1 -12.66 23.35 19.58
CA SER A 1 -11.22 23.20 19.27
C SER A 1 -11.03 23.15 17.79
N ALA A 2 -9.91 23.67 17.27
CA ALA A 2 -9.56 23.44 15.88
C ALA A 2 -9.31 21.95 15.67
N PRO A 3 -9.69 21.34 14.52
CA PRO A 3 -9.44 19.95 14.26
C PRO A 3 -7.93 19.66 14.30
N SER A 4 -7.55 18.48 14.81
CA SER A 4 -6.16 18.04 14.83
C SER A 4 -5.56 18.05 13.42
N GLN A 5 -4.36 18.60 13.28
CA GLN A 5 -3.70 18.74 11.99
C GLN A 5 -2.48 17.83 11.92
N TRP A 6 -2.16 17.37 10.71
CA TRP A 6 -0.91 16.71 10.41
C TRP A 6 0.26 17.64 10.72
N THR A 7 1.25 17.15 11.42
CA THR A 7 2.49 17.88 11.76
C THR A 7 3.66 17.21 11.06
N LEU A 8 4.55 18.05 10.54
CA LEU A 8 5.80 17.57 9.95
C LEU A 8 6.74 17.10 11.06
N ASP A 9 7.31 15.92 10.89
CA ASP A 9 8.27 15.29 11.81
C ASP A 9 9.42 14.69 10.98
N GLY A 10 10.41 15.52 10.65
CA GLY A 10 11.47 15.16 9.71
C GLY A 10 10.92 14.81 8.32
N ASP A 11 11.19 13.60 7.85
CA ASP A 11 10.69 13.07 6.56
C ASP A 11 9.32 12.41 6.66
N SER A 12 8.63 12.59 7.76
CA SER A 12 7.31 12.02 8.02
C SER A 12 6.30 13.10 8.39
N ILE A 13 5.03 12.75 8.32
CA ILE A 13 3.95 13.49 8.95
C ILE A 13 3.30 12.62 10.01
N SER A 14 2.91 13.22 11.12
CA SER A 14 2.24 12.55 12.22
C SER A 14 0.99 13.31 12.66
N LEU A 15 0.06 12.58 13.25
CA LEU A 15 -1.20 13.09 13.74
C LEU A 15 -1.60 12.34 15.00
N ALA A 16 -2.00 13.08 16.05
CA ALA A 16 -2.80 12.54 17.16
C ALA A 16 -4.29 12.73 16.80
N PRO A 17 -4.96 11.71 16.23
CA PRO A 17 -6.28 11.91 15.66
C PRO A 17 -7.35 11.99 16.74
N GLU A 18 -8.31 12.88 16.55
CA GLU A 18 -9.50 13.01 17.40
C GLU A 18 -10.58 12.01 16.97
N PRO A 19 -11.51 11.64 17.87
CA PRO A 19 -12.71 10.90 17.51
C PRO A 19 -13.47 11.55 16.34
N GLY A 20 -13.98 10.72 15.44
CA GLY A 20 -14.65 11.17 14.21
C GLY A 20 -13.72 11.50 13.05
N ARG A 21 -12.39 11.51 13.24
CA ARG A 21 -11.43 11.73 12.16
C ARG A 21 -11.53 10.62 11.11
N LYS A 22 -11.55 11.02 9.85
CA LYS A 22 -11.47 10.12 8.69
C LYS A 22 -10.44 10.65 7.72
N ASP A 23 -9.66 9.75 7.14
CA ASP A 23 -8.68 10.11 6.13
C ASP A 23 -8.38 8.91 5.23
N HIS A 24 -7.61 9.10 4.17
CA HIS A 24 -7.14 8.02 3.33
C HIS A 24 -5.73 8.29 2.82
N PHE A 25 -5.02 7.22 2.49
CA PHE A 25 -3.64 7.28 2.02
C PHE A 25 -3.39 6.21 0.96
N ALA A 26 -2.68 6.56 -0.11
CA ALA A 26 -2.35 5.65 -1.19
C ALA A 26 -0.86 5.27 -1.18
N MET A 27 -0.58 3.99 -1.38
CA MET A 27 0.76 3.42 -1.50
C MET A 27 0.76 2.34 -2.58
N SER A 28 1.87 2.18 -3.31
CA SER A 28 1.97 1.13 -4.33
C SER A 28 3.31 0.39 -4.29
N GLY A 29 3.27 -0.87 -4.68
CA GLY A 29 4.41 -1.68 -5.09
C GLY A 29 4.34 -1.98 -6.58
N ARG A 30 5.22 -2.84 -7.10
CA ARG A 30 5.29 -3.16 -8.53
C ARG A 30 4.09 -3.97 -9.05
N SER A 31 3.39 -4.69 -8.18
CA SER A 31 2.30 -5.60 -8.56
C SER A 31 0.99 -5.35 -7.80
N VAL A 32 0.98 -4.37 -6.92
CA VAL A 32 -0.15 -4.08 -6.05
C VAL A 32 -0.26 -2.59 -5.76
N ASP A 33 -1.47 -2.11 -5.64
CA ASP A 33 -1.78 -0.77 -5.19
C ASP A 33 -2.76 -0.82 -4.02
N LEU A 34 -2.53 -0.01 -3.01
CA LEU A 34 -3.32 0.08 -1.80
C LEU A 34 -3.86 1.49 -1.62
N ILE A 35 -5.16 1.60 -1.41
CA ILE A 35 -5.76 2.76 -0.76
C ILE A 35 -6.19 2.31 0.64
N LEU A 36 -5.57 2.91 1.65
CA LEU A 36 -5.93 2.73 3.04
C LEU A 36 -6.90 3.83 3.45
N GLU A 37 -8.16 3.49 3.60
CA GLU A 37 -9.17 4.34 4.22
C GLU A 37 -9.20 4.04 5.71
N TRP A 38 -9.17 5.05 6.57
CA TRP A 38 -9.18 4.83 8.01
C TRP A 38 -10.02 5.88 8.75
N SER A 39 -10.45 5.51 9.92
CA SER A 39 -11.22 6.39 10.81
C SER A 39 -10.93 6.10 12.28
N VAL A 40 -11.23 7.08 13.11
CA VAL A 40 -11.24 6.94 14.56
C VAL A 40 -12.68 7.06 15.04
N GLY A 41 -13.18 6.03 15.72
CA GLY A 41 -14.51 5.99 16.30
C GLY A 41 -14.67 6.97 17.47
N GLU A 42 -15.91 7.19 17.90
CA GLU A 42 -16.21 8.05 19.07
C GLU A 42 -15.58 7.53 20.37
N ASP A 43 -15.33 6.24 20.45
CA ASP A 43 -14.61 5.59 21.56
C ASP A 43 -13.08 5.68 21.44
N GLY A 44 -12.58 6.30 20.37
CA GLY A 44 -11.17 6.42 20.06
C GLY A 44 -10.57 5.20 19.35
N SER A 45 -11.38 4.20 19.00
CA SER A 45 -10.91 3.00 18.30
C SER A 45 -10.53 3.29 16.85
N PHE A 46 -9.53 2.55 16.36
CA PHE A 46 -9.12 2.59 14.96
C PHE A 46 -9.94 1.61 14.13
N ASP A 47 -10.47 2.08 13.00
CA ASP A 47 -11.06 1.26 11.96
C ASP A 47 -10.42 1.56 10.62
N SER A 48 -10.29 0.56 9.75
CA SER A 48 -9.71 0.74 8.43
C SER A 48 -10.30 -0.19 7.39
N VAL A 49 -10.31 0.30 6.16
CA VAL A 49 -10.60 -0.49 4.97
C VAL A 49 -9.38 -0.43 4.06
N GLN A 50 -8.81 -1.57 3.75
CA GLN A 50 -7.76 -1.70 2.75
C GLN A 50 -8.41 -1.99 1.41
N TRP A 51 -8.45 -1.00 0.52
CA TRP A 51 -8.87 -1.20 -0.86
C TRP A 51 -7.64 -1.54 -1.68
N ILE A 52 -7.48 -2.84 -1.95
CA ILE A 52 -6.33 -3.39 -2.65
C ILE A 52 -6.70 -3.59 -4.13
N ARG A 53 -5.81 -3.18 -5.02
CA ARG A 53 -5.95 -3.28 -6.47
C ARG A 53 -4.74 -3.99 -7.06
N TRP A 54 -4.99 -4.90 -8.01
CA TRP A 54 -3.96 -5.67 -8.71
C TRP A 54 -4.03 -5.31 -10.20
N PRO A 55 -3.16 -4.41 -10.69
CA PRO A 55 -3.26 -3.88 -12.04
C PRO A 55 -3.20 -4.95 -13.13
N MET A 56 -2.44 -6.03 -12.90
CA MET A 56 -2.24 -7.10 -13.87
C MET A 56 -3.24 -8.26 -13.77
N LEU A 57 -4.06 -8.28 -12.73
CA LEU A 57 -5.21 -9.19 -12.64
C LEU A 57 -6.45 -8.48 -13.21
N ARG A 58 -6.58 -8.56 -14.53
CA ARG A 58 -7.60 -7.79 -15.27
C ARG A 58 -8.93 -8.51 -15.28
N THR A 59 -10.02 -7.77 -15.09
CA THR A 59 -11.38 -8.32 -15.00
C THR A 59 -12.04 -8.46 -16.36
N ILE A 60 -11.78 -7.52 -17.28
CA ILE A 60 -12.33 -7.52 -18.66
C ILE A 60 -11.25 -7.07 -19.64
N PRO A 61 -11.27 -7.55 -20.90
CA PRO A 61 -10.30 -7.16 -21.90
C PRO A 61 -10.53 -5.71 -22.38
N ASN A 62 -9.48 -5.10 -22.91
CA ASN A 62 -9.52 -3.79 -23.55
C ASN A 62 -10.31 -2.70 -22.78
N ASN A 63 -10.05 -2.59 -21.48
CA ASN A 63 -10.74 -1.64 -20.63
C ASN A 63 -9.77 -1.00 -19.62
N THR A 64 -9.78 0.32 -19.53
CA THR A 64 -8.89 1.10 -18.67
C THR A 64 -9.19 0.96 -17.19
N HIS A 65 -10.38 0.50 -16.81
CA HIS A 65 -10.83 0.31 -15.43
C HIS A 65 -10.80 -1.17 -14.99
N ALA A 66 -10.04 -1.99 -15.67
CA ALA A 66 -10.11 -3.44 -15.56
C ALA A 66 -9.23 -4.06 -14.46
N SER A 67 -8.57 -3.29 -13.61
CA SER A 67 -7.83 -3.83 -12.46
C SER A 67 -8.75 -4.57 -11.52
N PHE A 68 -8.42 -5.83 -11.23
CA PHE A 68 -9.09 -6.56 -10.16
C PHE A 68 -8.84 -5.86 -8.83
N ASN A 69 -9.85 -5.76 -8.00
CA ASN A 69 -9.74 -5.06 -6.73
C ASN A 69 -10.70 -5.62 -5.69
N MET A 70 -10.31 -5.49 -4.43
CA MET A 70 -11.14 -5.87 -3.29
C MET A 70 -10.95 -4.92 -2.13
N ARG A 71 -11.99 -4.81 -1.30
CA ARG A 71 -11.99 -4.06 -0.05
C ARG A 71 -11.96 -5.03 1.12
N PHE A 72 -10.97 -4.88 1.98
CA PHE A 72 -10.77 -5.71 3.16
C PHE A 72 -11.01 -4.87 4.42
N LYS A 73 -11.84 -5.39 5.28
CA LYS A 73 -12.00 -4.91 6.65
C LYS A 73 -11.20 -5.77 7.61
N GLU A 74 -11.12 -5.35 8.85
CA GLU A 74 -10.58 -6.18 9.90
C GLU A 74 -11.39 -7.47 10.03
N ALA A 75 -10.71 -8.61 10.16
CA ALA A 75 -11.32 -9.91 10.40
C ALA A 75 -11.35 -10.17 11.92
N PRO A 76 -12.52 -10.20 12.56
CA PRO A 76 -12.60 -10.47 14.01
C PRO A 76 -11.93 -11.77 14.42
N GLU A 77 -12.00 -12.80 13.55
CA GLU A 77 -11.43 -14.13 13.78
C GLU A 77 -9.89 -14.14 13.76
N ALA A 78 -9.27 -13.10 13.17
CA ALA A 78 -7.82 -12.94 13.15
C ALA A 78 -7.29 -12.16 14.36
N ARG A 79 -8.17 -11.70 15.26
CA ARG A 79 -7.75 -10.97 16.45
C ARG A 79 -7.08 -11.88 17.46
N PRO A 80 -5.97 -11.44 18.08
CA PRO A 80 -5.34 -12.19 19.15
C PRO A 80 -6.21 -12.25 20.41
N LEU A 81 -5.93 -13.25 21.25
CA LEU A 81 -6.52 -13.38 22.58
C LEU A 81 -5.50 -12.93 23.63
N ILE A 82 -5.97 -12.19 24.61
CA ILE A 82 -5.23 -11.80 25.81
C ILE A 82 -5.87 -12.45 27.01
N ASP A 83 -5.12 -13.33 27.71
CA ASP A 83 -5.63 -14.09 28.85
C ASP A 83 -6.94 -14.84 28.52
N GLY A 84 -7.03 -15.38 27.32
CA GLY A 84 -8.16 -16.16 26.81
C GLY A 84 -9.35 -15.32 26.30
N LYS A 85 -9.26 -13.98 26.27
CA LYS A 85 -10.29 -13.09 25.75
C LYS A 85 -9.80 -12.35 24.52
N THR A 86 -10.68 -12.14 23.54
CA THR A 86 -10.35 -11.34 22.36
C THR A 86 -9.85 -9.95 22.76
N LEU A 87 -8.70 -9.52 22.19
CA LEU A 87 -8.13 -8.20 22.42
C LEU A 87 -9.18 -7.12 22.07
N SER A 88 -9.50 -6.28 23.04
CA SER A 88 -10.44 -5.18 22.86
C SER A 88 -9.93 -4.13 21.88
N PRO A 89 -10.80 -3.34 21.24
CA PRO A 89 -10.37 -2.18 20.45
C PRO A 89 -9.48 -1.25 21.29
N GLY A 90 -8.35 -0.82 20.71
CA GLY A 90 -7.43 0.10 21.36
C GLY A 90 -7.75 1.55 21.03
N LYS A 91 -7.46 2.46 21.94
CA LYS A 91 -7.52 3.90 21.69
C LYS A 91 -6.29 4.35 20.94
N VAL A 92 -6.48 5.00 19.79
CA VAL A 92 -5.40 5.54 18.97
C VAL A 92 -4.71 6.69 19.70
N SER A 93 -3.39 6.64 19.75
CA SER A 93 -2.56 7.75 20.25
C SER A 93 -1.89 8.52 19.11
N GLN A 94 -1.53 7.84 18.03
CA GLN A 94 -0.82 8.46 16.91
C GLN A 94 -1.04 7.67 15.61
N THR A 95 -1.16 8.41 14.51
CA THR A 95 -0.93 7.93 13.16
C THR A 95 0.30 8.60 12.57
N ARG A 96 1.06 7.89 11.72
CA ARG A 96 2.28 8.40 11.08
C ARG A 96 2.37 7.90 9.66
N ILE A 97 2.84 8.77 8.76
CA ILE A 97 3.05 8.48 7.35
C ILE A 97 4.43 8.99 6.93
N ASP A 98 5.23 8.12 6.33
CA ASP A 98 6.53 8.45 5.72
C ASP A 98 6.77 7.67 4.41
N GLY A 99 5.69 7.31 3.72
CA GLY A 99 5.66 6.33 2.63
C GLY A 99 5.30 4.92 3.13
N ILE A 100 5.21 4.76 4.45
CA ILE A 100 4.63 3.62 5.16
C ILE A 100 3.60 4.21 6.14
N PHE A 101 2.45 3.58 6.26
CA PHE A 101 1.45 4.00 7.27
C PHE A 101 1.66 3.23 8.57
N SER A 102 1.64 3.93 9.69
CA SER A 102 1.61 3.28 10.99
C SER A 102 0.59 3.94 11.92
N VAL A 103 0.00 3.12 12.81
CA VAL A 103 -0.90 3.55 13.86
C VAL A 103 -0.54 2.88 15.18
N THR A 104 -0.49 3.69 16.24
CA THR A 104 -0.21 3.23 17.61
C THR A 104 -1.47 3.37 18.44
N SER A 105 -1.81 2.33 19.19
CA SER A 105 -2.98 2.30 20.07
C SER A 105 -2.65 1.68 21.43
N SER A 106 -3.39 2.07 22.45
CA SER A 106 -3.36 1.47 23.79
C SER A 106 -4.66 0.71 24.06
N HIS A 107 -4.55 -0.50 24.59
CA HIS A 107 -5.67 -1.41 24.84
C HIS A 107 -5.92 -1.57 26.34
N PRO A 108 -7.19 -1.78 26.77
CA PRO A 108 -7.56 -1.92 28.19
C PRO A 108 -6.82 -3.06 28.90
N GLU A 109 -6.42 -4.11 28.17
CA GLU A 109 -5.73 -5.28 28.73
C GLU A 109 -4.28 -5.00 29.15
N GLY A 110 -3.79 -3.77 28.99
CA GLY A 110 -2.40 -3.41 29.24
C GLY A 110 -1.49 -3.80 28.07
N ILE A 111 -2.00 -3.73 26.87
CA ILE A 111 -1.27 -3.93 25.61
C ILE A 111 -1.17 -2.57 24.89
N ALA A 112 0.01 -2.25 24.38
CA ALA A 112 0.17 -1.27 23.31
C ALA A 112 0.36 -2.01 21.98
N SER A 113 -0.28 -1.54 20.93
CA SER A 113 -0.09 -2.06 19.58
C SER A 113 0.50 -1.01 18.65
N THR A 114 1.35 -1.43 17.73
CA THR A 114 1.77 -0.65 16.56
C THR A 114 1.49 -1.47 15.32
N ARG A 115 0.63 -0.96 14.45
CA ARG A 115 0.30 -1.57 13.16
C ARG A 115 1.04 -0.80 12.08
N THR A 116 1.81 -1.50 11.25
CA THR A 116 2.58 -0.94 10.13
C THR A 116 2.07 -1.56 8.85
N ILE A 117 1.53 -0.74 7.95
CA ILE A 117 0.88 -1.19 6.71
C ILE A 117 1.67 -0.70 5.51
N LEU A 118 1.99 -1.61 4.58
CA LEU A 118 2.74 -1.32 3.37
C LEU A 118 2.37 -2.29 2.23
N PRO A 119 2.47 -1.85 0.95
CA PRO A 119 2.48 -2.76 -0.17
C PRO A 119 3.83 -3.48 -0.24
N ALA A 120 3.84 -4.75 -0.65
CA ALA A 120 5.07 -5.46 -0.99
C ALA A 120 5.76 -4.79 -2.19
N SER A 121 7.08 -4.83 -2.22
CA SER A 121 7.88 -4.12 -3.24
C SER A 121 7.65 -4.67 -4.64
N SER A 122 7.63 -5.98 -4.81
CA SER A 122 7.46 -6.65 -6.11
C SER A 122 6.29 -7.64 -6.13
N ALA A 123 5.95 -8.22 -5.01
CA ALA A 123 4.88 -9.22 -4.90
C ALA A 123 3.47 -8.59 -4.96
N PRO A 124 2.45 -9.36 -5.37
CA PRO A 124 1.06 -8.90 -5.43
C PRO A 124 0.38 -8.93 -4.05
N ALA A 125 1.03 -8.36 -3.03
CA ALA A 125 0.59 -8.45 -1.65
C ALA A 125 0.62 -7.10 -0.91
N VAL A 126 -0.30 -6.95 0.04
CA VAL A 126 -0.26 -5.93 1.08
C VAL A 126 0.03 -6.61 2.42
N ILE A 127 0.91 -6.02 3.19
CA ILE A 127 1.45 -6.54 4.43
C ILE A 127 1.08 -5.60 5.56
N GLU A 128 0.58 -6.16 6.65
CA GLU A 128 0.32 -5.45 7.89
C GLU A 128 1.06 -6.13 9.02
N ILE A 129 2.12 -5.48 9.51
CA ILE A 129 2.95 -5.96 10.62
C ILE A 129 2.39 -5.36 11.90
N ILE A 130 2.05 -6.22 12.85
CA ILE A 130 1.47 -5.83 14.14
C ILE A 130 2.42 -6.21 15.26
N GLU A 131 2.98 -5.21 15.93
CA GLU A 131 3.73 -5.39 17.18
C GLU A 131 2.78 -5.19 18.35
N LEU A 132 2.69 -6.18 19.24
CA LEU A 132 2.03 -6.08 20.54
C LEU A 132 3.10 -6.00 21.63
N ARG A 133 2.94 -5.04 22.53
CA ARG A 133 3.82 -4.85 23.68
C ARG A 133 3.02 -4.89 24.99
N ASN A 134 3.47 -5.69 25.93
CA ASN A 134 2.91 -5.70 27.28
C ASN A 134 3.33 -4.43 28.04
N THR A 135 2.36 -3.57 28.37
CA THR A 135 2.55 -2.34 29.17
C THR A 135 2.12 -2.50 30.62
N ALA A 136 1.55 -3.65 31.00
CA ALA A 136 1.21 -3.96 32.37
C ALA A 136 2.42 -4.45 33.15
N ASN A 137 2.32 -4.43 34.50
CA ASN A 137 3.37 -4.96 35.41
C ASN A 137 3.14 -6.42 35.82
N ARG A 138 2.49 -7.20 34.96
CA ARG A 138 2.27 -8.63 35.11
C ARG A 138 2.55 -9.36 33.82
N ASN A 139 2.75 -10.66 33.90
CA ASN A 139 2.77 -11.50 32.69
C ASN A 139 1.39 -11.54 32.04
N ILE A 140 1.37 -11.54 30.73
CA ILE A 140 0.18 -11.65 29.88
C ILE A 140 0.31 -12.90 29.01
N LEU A 141 -0.73 -13.72 28.97
CA LEU A 141 -0.83 -14.83 28.01
C LEU A 141 -1.41 -14.28 26.71
N LEU A 142 -0.62 -14.31 25.64
CA LEU A 142 -0.99 -13.91 24.29
C LEU A 142 -1.20 -15.16 23.44
N SER A 143 -2.37 -15.31 22.83
CA SER A 143 -2.63 -16.33 21.82
C SER A 143 -2.92 -15.65 20.47
N ILE A 144 -2.13 -15.98 19.46
CA ILE A 144 -2.31 -15.51 18.09
C ILE A 144 -2.92 -16.69 17.31
N PRO A 145 -4.14 -16.54 16.75
CA PRO A 145 -4.83 -17.64 16.10
C PRO A 145 -4.16 -18.05 14.79
N ALA A 146 -4.20 -19.32 14.46
CA ALA A 146 -3.96 -19.77 13.10
C ALA A 146 -5.18 -19.38 12.25
N TRP A 147 -4.99 -18.40 11.36
CA TRP A 147 -6.08 -17.90 10.54
C TRP A 147 -5.67 -17.75 9.09
N ARG A 148 -6.49 -18.32 8.20
CA ARG A 148 -6.36 -18.17 6.74
C ARG A 148 -7.73 -18.12 6.12
N LYS A 149 -7.87 -17.32 5.08
CA LYS A 149 -9.06 -17.26 4.25
C LYS A 149 -8.64 -17.21 2.78
N SER A 150 -9.35 -17.94 1.96
CA SER A 150 -9.15 -17.95 0.51
C SER A 150 -10.49 -17.88 -0.19
N GLN A 151 -10.55 -17.12 -1.27
CA GLN A 151 -11.73 -17.04 -2.14
C GLN A 151 -11.31 -16.86 -3.58
N ASP A 152 -12.12 -17.40 -4.48
CA ASP A 152 -11.92 -17.28 -5.92
C ASP A 152 -12.74 -16.09 -6.46
N SER A 153 -12.18 -15.38 -7.43
CA SER A 153 -12.89 -14.33 -8.16
C SER A 153 -13.85 -14.93 -9.19
N GLN A 154 -14.72 -14.10 -9.75
CA GLN A 154 -15.28 -14.40 -11.06
C GLN A 154 -14.13 -14.49 -12.08
N PRO A 155 -14.30 -15.27 -13.18
CA PRO A 155 -13.28 -15.34 -14.22
C PRO A 155 -12.96 -13.95 -14.80
N GLY A 156 -11.67 -13.59 -14.78
CA GLY A 156 -11.15 -12.40 -15.44
C GLY A 156 -10.53 -12.75 -16.80
N THR A 157 -9.76 -11.82 -17.37
CA THR A 157 -9.15 -11.99 -18.70
C THR A 157 -8.11 -13.12 -18.75
N ARG A 158 -7.53 -13.49 -17.62
CA ARG A 158 -6.48 -14.51 -17.51
C ARG A 158 -6.95 -15.75 -16.73
N GLY A 159 -8.24 -15.89 -16.47
CA GLY A 159 -8.81 -16.98 -15.71
C GLY A 159 -9.32 -16.55 -14.33
N ILE A 160 -9.38 -17.50 -13.41
CA ILE A 160 -9.80 -17.26 -12.02
C ILE A 160 -8.64 -16.73 -11.22
N TYR A 161 -8.89 -15.67 -10.44
CA TYR A 161 -7.94 -15.11 -9.50
C TYR A 161 -8.25 -15.60 -8.10
N LYS A 162 -7.23 -16.10 -7.40
CA LYS A 162 -7.33 -16.53 -6.03
C LYS A 162 -6.88 -15.42 -5.10
N VAL A 163 -7.76 -15.01 -4.20
CA VAL A 163 -7.48 -14.02 -3.16
C VAL A 163 -7.25 -14.72 -1.84
N GLU A 164 -6.16 -14.40 -1.18
CA GLU A 164 -5.74 -15.06 0.05
C GLU A 164 -5.45 -14.04 1.14
N GLU A 165 -5.98 -14.27 2.32
CA GLU A 165 -5.64 -13.58 3.55
C GLU A 165 -5.02 -14.60 4.50
N SER A 166 -3.88 -14.30 5.09
CA SER A 166 -3.21 -15.21 6.04
C SER A 166 -2.56 -14.44 7.18
N LEU A 167 -2.59 -15.04 8.34
CA LEU A 167 -1.92 -14.56 9.53
C LEU A 167 -0.67 -15.40 9.74
N LEU A 168 0.48 -14.73 9.94
CA LEU A 168 1.79 -15.36 10.19
C LEU A 168 2.23 -15.02 11.60
N GLY A 169 2.82 -15.99 12.31
CA GLY A 169 3.30 -15.82 13.68
C GLY A 169 2.32 -16.32 14.74
N GLU A 170 1.42 -17.24 14.35
CA GLU A 170 0.48 -17.93 15.23
C GLU A 170 1.19 -18.64 16.40
N GLY A 171 0.46 -18.83 17.48
CA GLY A 171 0.93 -19.56 18.67
C GLY A 171 0.55 -18.91 19.99
N GLU A 172 0.98 -19.52 21.07
CA GLU A 172 0.79 -19.05 22.44
C GLU A 172 2.12 -18.55 23.03
N PHE A 173 2.07 -17.38 23.67
CA PHE A 173 3.26 -16.69 24.18
C PHE A 173 2.96 -16.06 25.53
N THR A 174 3.90 -16.19 26.45
CA THR A 174 3.87 -15.42 27.71
C THR A 174 4.71 -14.15 27.52
N LEU A 175 4.08 -12.99 27.59
CA LEU A 175 4.73 -11.70 27.53
C LEU A 175 4.99 -11.20 28.95
N ALA A 176 6.24 -11.14 29.35
CA ALA A 176 6.66 -10.44 30.58
C ALA A 176 6.41 -8.93 30.44
N PRO A 177 6.39 -8.16 31.55
CA PRO A 177 6.34 -6.70 31.49
C PRO A 177 7.37 -6.11 30.51
N GLY A 178 6.92 -5.27 29.57
CA GLY A 178 7.75 -4.73 28.49
C GLY A 178 8.02 -5.68 27.33
N GLY A 179 7.66 -6.97 27.46
CA GLY A 179 7.83 -7.98 26.39
C GLY A 179 7.02 -7.65 25.15
N LYS A 180 7.52 -8.07 23.99
CA LYS A 180 6.92 -7.81 22.67
C LYS A 180 6.72 -9.08 21.88
N ARG A 181 5.71 -9.06 21.02
CA ARG A 181 5.48 -10.07 19.98
C ARG A 181 5.02 -9.41 18.70
N ILE A 182 5.54 -9.91 17.58
CA ILE A 182 5.14 -9.47 16.25
C ILE A 182 4.39 -10.63 15.57
N TYR A 183 3.31 -10.30 14.89
CA TYR A 183 2.63 -11.13 13.93
C TYR A 183 2.26 -10.31 12.70
N THR A 184 1.91 -10.96 11.60
CA THR A 184 1.70 -10.26 10.33
C THR A 184 0.44 -10.78 9.65
N LEU A 185 -0.39 -9.86 9.17
CA LEU A 185 -1.49 -10.14 8.27
C LEU A 185 -1.05 -9.84 6.83
N VAL A 186 -1.22 -10.82 5.95
CA VAL A 186 -0.88 -10.71 4.52
C VAL A 186 -2.14 -10.86 3.70
N ARG A 187 -2.34 -9.98 2.73
CA ARG A 187 -3.41 -10.01 1.74
C ARG A 187 -2.82 -10.03 0.34
N ALA A 188 -3.05 -11.07 -0.42
CA ALA A 188 -2.48 -11.26 -1.75
C ALA A 188 -3.53 -11.76 -2.75
N ALA A 189 -3.31 -11.50 -4.04
CA ALA A 189 -4.06 -12.16 -5.09
C ALA A 189 -3.12 -12.63 -6.21
N ARG A 190 -3.46 -13.74 -6.86
CA ARG A 190 -2.68 -14.41 -7.90
C ARG A 190 -3.58 -15.13 -8.90
N LEU A 191 -3.04 -15.57 -10.00
CA LEU A 191 -3.70 -16.59 -10.81
C LEU A 191 -3.83 -17.89 -10.01
N ALA A 192 -4.90 -18.65 -10.27
CA ALA A 192 -5.18 -19.86 -9.49
C ALA A 192 -4.06 -20.91 -9.61
N GLU A 193 -3.38 -20.98 -10.78
CA GLU A 193 -2.27 -21.88 -11.06
C GLU A 193 -0.90 -21.39 -10.54
N GLU A 194 -0.77 -20.14 -10.13
CA GLU A 194 0.47 -19.64 -9.56
C GLU A 194 0.64 -20.09 -8.11
N ALA A 195 1.88 -20.18 -7.64
CA ALA A 195 2.17 -20.51 -6.26
C ALA A 195 1.64 -19.45 -5.29
N PRO A 196 1.20 -19.82 -4.08
CA PRO A 196 0.86 -18.85 -3.04
C PRO A 196 2.02 -17.92 -2.73
N TYR A 197 1.69 -16.69 -2.34
CA TYR A 197 2.67 -15.78 -1.80
C TYR A 197 3.29 -16.32 -0.51
N CYS A 198 4.61 -16.31 -0.42
CA CYS A 198 5.35 -16.84 0.72
C CYS A 198 6.56 -15.99 1.16
N ASP A 199 6.64 -14.74 0.71
CA ASP A 199 7.77 -13.87 1.04
C ASP A 199 7.81 -13.51 2.54
N ASN A 200 9.00 -13.11 2.98
CA ASN A 200 9.24 -12.70 4.35
C ASN A 200 8.79 -11.25 4.57
N PRO A 201 7.83 -10.95 5.47
CA PRO A 201 7.37 -9.61 5.76
C PRO A 201 8.47 -8.64 6.19
N GLU A 202 9.50 -9.12 6.90
CA GLU A 202 10.63 -8.30 7.33
C GLU A 202 11.48 -7.85 6.15
N SER A 203 11.69 -8.73 5.16
CA SER A 203 12.44 -8.38 3.94
C SER A 203 11.68 -7.38 3.09
N GLU A 204 10.34 -7.47 3.02
CA GLU A 204 9.51 -6.51 2.32
C GLU A 204 9.52 -5.12 2.99
N LEU A 205 9.47 -5.09 4.32
CA LEU A 205 9.62 -3.83 5.07
C LEU A 205 11.01 -3.21 4.84
N ALA A 206 12.07 -4.02 4.83
CA ALA A 206 13.44 -3.55 4.56
C ALA A 206 13.57 -3.01 3.12
N ALA A 207 12.99 -3.70 2.13
CA ALA A 207 12.97 -3.27 0.74
C ALA A 207 12.19 -1.94 0.57
N ARG A 208 11.04 -1.80 1.23
CA ARG A 208 10.27 -0.56 1.22
C ARG A 208 11.06 0.60 1.83
N ARG A 209 11.73 0.38 2.96
CA ARG A 209 12.59 1.40 3.59
C ARG A 209 13.76 1.79 2.71
N ALA A 210 14.42 0.84 2.06
CA ALA A 210 15.50 1.12 1.12
C ALA A 210 15.04 2.01 -0.05
N PHE A 211 13.87 1.72 -0.64
CA PHE A 211 13.24 2.56 -1.65
C PHE A 211 12.97 3.99 -1.13
N LEU A 212 12.41 4.14 0.05
CA LEU A 212 12.12 5.44 0.65
C LEU A 212 13.40 6.23 0.93
N ASP A 213 14.46 5.56 1.39
CA ASP A 213 15.78 6.18 1.62
C ASP A 213 16.45 6.63 0.33
N GLU A 214 16.29 5.88 -0.76
CA GLU A 214 16.71 6.30 -2.09
C GLU A 214 15.99 7.58 -2.52
N MET A 215 14.65 7.62 -2.36
CA MET A 215 13.86 8.80 -2.71
C MET A 215 14.22 10.03 -1.85
N ARG A 216 14.54 9.86 -0.59
CA ARG A 216 15.00 10.96 0.28
C ARG A 216 16.30 11.58 -0.20
N LYS A 217 17.20 10.78 -0.73
CA LYS A 217 18.53 11.22 -1.20
C LYS A 217 18.52 11.77 -2.62
N SER A 218 17.52 11.41 -3.44
CA SER A 218 17.40 11.83 -4.84
C SER A 218 16.75 13.19 -4.95
N LEU A 219 17.29 14.10 -5.77
CA LEU A 219 16.73 15.42 -6.09
C LEU A 219 16.14 16.13 -4.86
N VAL A 220 17.00 16.55 -3.96
CA VAL A 220 16.59 17.17 -2.69
C VAL A 220 16.17 18.62 -2.91
N LEU A 221 14.92 18.96 -2.60
CA LEU A 221 14.46 20.33 -2.48
C LEU A 221 14.76 20.84 -1.06
N LYS A 222 15.30 22.05 -0.97
CA LYS A 222 15.57 22.71 0.30
C LYS A 222 15.20 24.18 0.20
N THR A 223 14.12 24.56 0.85
CA THR A 223 13.56 25.92 0.86
C THR A 223 13.47 26.45 2.29
N PRO A 224 13.16 27.75 2.48
CA PRO A 224 12.80 28.26 3.80
C PRO A 224 11.49 27.71 4.38
N GLU A 225 10.67 27.00 3.57
CA GLU A 225 9.37 26.46 3.94
C GLU A 225 9.40 24.93 4.04
N PRO A 226 9.53 24.35 5.24
CA PRO A 226 9.64 22.89 5.42
C PRO A 226 8.45 22.08 4.90
N ILE A 227 7.25 22.68 4.87
CA ILE A 227 6.05 22.02 4.34
C ILE A 227 6.20 21.78 2.85
N LEU A 228 6.74 22.74 2.11
CA LEU A 228 7.00 22.60 0.67
C LEU A 228 8.04 21.50 0.40
N ASP A 229 9.09 21.43 1.21
CA ASP A 229 10.11 20.39 1.13
C ASP A 229 9.50 19.00 1.36
N GLY A 230 8.65 18.89 2.38
CA GLY A 230 7.91 17.66 2.69
C GLY A 230 6.94 17.25 1.57
N MET A 231 6.17 18.20 1.02
CA MET A 231 5.27 17.95 -0.12
C MET A 231 6.05 17.43 -1.33
N PHE A 232 7.20 18.01 -1.64
CA PHE A 232 8.05 17.55 -2.73
C PHE A 232 8.58 16.13 -2.49
N GLN A 233 8.98 15.83 -1.26
CA GLN A 233 9.42 14.48 -0.88
C GLN A 233 8.31 13.44 -1.09
N PHE A 234 7.08 13.71 -0.64
CA PHE A 234 5.94 12.81 -0.87
C PHE A 234 5.59 12.68 -2.35
N ALA A 235 5.69 13.75 -3.13
CA ALA A 235 5.46 13.72 -4.57
C ALA A 235 6.46 12.81 -5.31
N LYS A 236 7.74 12.83 -4.94
CA LYS A 236 8.75 11.90 -5.47
C LYS A 236 8.40 10.44 -5.20
N ILE A 237 8.04 10.14 -3.96
CA ILE A 237 7.62 8.78 -3.56
C ILE A 237 6.41 8.37 -4.39
N ARG A 238 5.39 9.22 -4.46
CA ARG A 238 4.15 8.90 -5.16
C ARG A 238 4.35 8.66 -6.65
N ALA A 239 5.17 9.48 -7.32
CA ALA A 239 5.48 9.31 -8.73
C ALA A 239 6.22 7.98 -9.01
N THR A 240 7.21 7.63 -8.20
CA THR A 240 8.05 6.45 -8.44
C THR A 240 7.41 5.13 -8.00
N GLU A 241 6.59 5.12 -6.95
CA GLU A 241 5.91 3.89 -6.53
C GLU A 241 4.75 3.49 -7.46
N SER A 242 4.19 4.43 -8.24
CA SER A 242 3.12 4.17 -9.20
C SER A 242 3.61 3.56 -10.53
N ILE A 243 4.80 2.96 -10.54
CA ILE A 243 5.34 2.22 -11.68
C ILE A 243 5.08 0.74 -11.46
N PHE A 244 4.27 0.13 -12.32
CA PHE A 244 3.87 -1.26 -12.22
C PHE A 244 4.64 -2.15 -13.19
N SER A 245 4.93 -3.38 -12.76
CA SER A 245 5.43 -4.44 -13.62
C SER A 245 4.28 -5.02 -14.42
N THR A 246 4.30 -4.86 -15.73
CA THR A 246 3.26 -5.33 -16.63
C THR A 246 3.83 -6.29 -17.68
N ARG A 247 2.97 -6.96 -18.44
CA ARG A 247 3.41 -7.80 -19.57
C ARG A 247 4.06 -7.00 -20.69
N GLY A 248 3.74 -5.73 -20.80
CA GLY A 248 4.33 -4.81 -21.77
C GLY A 248 5.60 -4.11 -21.29
N GLY A 249 6.06 -4.39 -20.08
CA GLY A 249 7.21 -3.74 -19.43
C GLY A 249 6.82 -2.92 -18.20
N LEU A 250 7.74 -2.14 -17.68
CA LEU A 250 7.44 -1.19 -16.60
C LEU A 250 6.57 -0.06 -17.13
N MET A 251 5.45 0.20 -16.48
CA MET A 251 4.51 1.25 -16.86
C MET A 251 4.08 2.04 -15.63
N HIS A 252 4.18 3.36 -15.73
CA HIS A 252 3.55 4.24 -14.75
C HIS A 252 2.03 4.21 -14.95
N GLY A 253 1.27 3.93 -13.89
CA GLY A 253 -0.18 4.07 -13.85
C GLY A 253 -0.56 5.32 -13.07
N PRO A 254 -1.64 6.03 -13.43
CA PRO A 254 -2.11 7.15 -12.63
C PRO A 254 -2.51 6.63 -11.25
N GLY A 255 -1.98 7.25 -10.21
CA GLY A 255 -2.29 6.90 -8.84
C GLY A 255 -3.64 7.46 -8.38
N GLY A 256 -3.87 7.39 -7.07
CA GLY A 256 -5.01 8.03 -6.42
C GLY A 256 -6.25 7.15 -6.32
N TYR A 257 -7.36 7.75 -5.95
CA TYR A 257 -8.61 7.09 -5.55
C TYR A 257 -9.39 6.48 -6.72
N ASN A 258 -8.76 6.30 -7.88
CA ASN A 258 -9.45 5.87 -9.08
C ASN A 258 -9.02 4.49 -9.56
N LYS A 259 -9.76 3.93 -10.50
CA LYS A 259 -9.57 2.58 -11.07
C LYS A 259 -8.67 2.56 -12.31
N PHE A 260 -8.04 3.66 -12.67
CA PHE A 260 -7.33 3.85 -13.95
C PHE A 260 -5.96 3.16 -14.05
N LEU A 261 -5.62 2.27 -13.13
CA LEU A 261 -4.31 1.59 -13.07
C LEU A 261 -4.06 0.59 -14.20
N ALA A 262 -5.09 0.20 -14.95
CA ALA A 262 -4.94 -0.79 -16.02
C ALA A 262 -4.48 -0.19 -17.35
N ALA A 263 -4.01 1.05 -17.39
CA ALA A 263 -3.58 1.73 -18.61
C ALA A 263 -2.49 2.76 -18.33
N ILE A 264 -1.71 3.08 -19.36
CA ILE A 264 -0.88 4.29 -19.42
C ILE A 264 -1.68 5.39 -20.11
N TRP A 265 -1.59 6.61 -19.59
CA TRP A 265 -2.35 7.76 -20.09
C TRP A 265 -1.41 8.79 -20.68
N THR A 266 -1.72 9.28 -21.88
CA THR A 266 -0.83 10.16 -22.64
C THR A 266 -0.45 11.41 -21.86
N ASN A 267 -1.43 12.13 -21.30
CA ASN A 267 -1.18 13.38 -20.58
C ASN A 267 -0.39 13.14 -19.29
N ASP A 268 -0.80 12.13 -18.49
CA ASP A 268 -0.12 11.78 -17.23
C ASP A 268 1.35 11.45 -17.47
N GLN A 269 1.65 10.78 -18.58
CA GLN A 269 3.02 10.42 -18.95
C GLN A 269 3.78 11.64 -19.50
N ALA A 270 3.22 12.31 -20.51
CA ALA A 270 3.94 13.34 -21.26
C ALA A 270 4.13 14.64 -20.47
N GLU A 271 3.15 15.05 -19.67
CA GLU A 271 3.13 16.33 -18.97
C GLU A 271 3.75 16.24 -17.58
N TYR A 272 3.66 15.08 -16.91
CA TYR A 272 4.03 14.97 -15.49
C TYR A 272 5.23 14.06 -15.26
N VAL A 273 5.09 12.76 -15.47
CA VAL A 273 6.07 11.80 -14.93
C VAL A 273 7.28 11.59 -15.84
N ASN A 274 7.10 11.50 -17.17
CA ASN A 274 8.21 11.23 -18.07
C ASN A 274 9.26 12.36 -18.08
N PRO A 275 8.88 13.66 -18.09
CA PRO A 275 9.83 14.74 -17.92
C PRO A 275 10.48 14.80 -16.54
N PHE A 276 9.80 14.34 -15.50
CA PHE A 276 10.29 14.39 -14.12
C PHE A 276 11.32 13.31 -13.80
N PHE A 277 11.16 12.09 -14.29
CA PHE A 277 12.03 10.96 -13.95
C PHE A 277 13.52 11.18 -14.27
N PRO A 278 13.92 11.82 -15.40
CA PRO A 278 15.32 12.14 -15.64
C PRO A 278 15.93 13.08 -14.60
N PHE A 279 15.18 14.09 -14.13
CA PHE A 279 15.65 14.98 -13.07
C PHE A 279 15.80 14.25 -11.74
N LEU A 280 14.90 13.32 -11.45
CA LEU A 280 14.98 12.47 -10.27
C LEU A 280 16.15 11.49 -10.34
N GLY A 281 16.63 11.15 -11.55
CA GLY A 281 17.67 10.14 -11.76
C GLY A 281 17.21 8.71 -11.46
N ASN A 282 15.91 8.47 -11.45
CA ASN A 282 15.34 7.15 -11.13
C ASN A 282 15.36 6.23 -12.35
N MET A 283 16.13 5.14 -12.29
CA MET A 283 16.30 4.19 -13.39
C MET A 283 14.98 3.52 -13.81
N LEU A 284 14.15 3.11 -12.85
CA LEU A 284 12.85 2.48 -13.13
C LEU A 284 11.88 3.48 -13.75
N GLY A 285 11.92 4.73 -13.31
CA GLY A 285 11.16 5.82 -13.92
C GLY A 285 11.55 6.05 -15.37
N ASN A 286 12.85 6.13 -15.66
CA ASN A 286 13.35 6.28 -17.02
C ASN A 286 12.97 5.09 -17.91
N GLU A 287 13.05 3.86 -17.40
CA GLU A 287 12.62 2.66 -18.11
C GLU A 287 11.10 2.69 -18.40
N SER A 288 10.29 3.07 -17.43
CA SER A 288 8.82 3.21 -17.63
C SER A 288 8.50 4.29 -18.66
N ALA A 289 9.22 5.40 -18.69
CA ALA A 289 9.08 6.45 -19.70
C ALA A 289 9.45 5.92 -21.10
N MET A 290 10.53 5.16 -21.22
CA MET A 290 10.92 4.54 -22.51
C MET A 290 9.89 3.51 -22.98
N THR A 291 9.32 2.71 -22.07
CA THR A 291 8.22 1.79 -22.38
C THR A 291 7.02 2.56 -22.94
N CYS A 292 6.63 3.64 -22.26
CA CYS A 292 5.54 4.51 -22.68
C CYS A 292 5.78 5.06 -24.10
N TYR A 293 6.93 5.66 -24.37
CA TYR A 293 7.25 6.21 -25.70
C TYR A 293 7.25 5.16 -26.80
N ARG A 294 7.82 3.97 -26.55
CA ARG A 294 7.80 2.87 -27.53
C ARG A 294 6.38 2.39 -27.85
N MET A 295 5.50 2.34 -26.84
CA MET A 295 4.11 1.94 -27.04
C MET A 295 3.33 2.98 -27.82
N PHE A 296 3.43 4.27 -27.47
CA PHE A 296 2.75 5.32 -28.23
C PHE A 296 3.32 5.49 -29.64
N ALA A 297 4.62 5.25 -29.85
CA ALA A 297 5.23 5.30 -31.17
C ALA A 297 4.60 4.34 -32.19
N GLN A 298 4.02 3.23 -31.74
CA GLN A 298 3.31 2.28 -32.61
C GLN A 298 2.06 2.89 -33.27
N TYR A 299 1.51 3.96 -32.70
CA TYR A 299 0.32 4.66 -33.20
C TYR A 299 0.67 5.94 -33.98
N MET A 300 1.96 6.28 -34.11
CA MET A 300 2.39 7.40 -34.97
C MET A 300 2.11 7.09 -36.43
N ASN A 301 1.67 8.10 -37.17
CA ASN A 301 1.35 7.95 -38.58
C ASN A 301 1.75 9.20 -39.37
N PRO A 302 2.09 9.07 -40.70
CA PRO A 302 2.55 10.19 -41.51
C PRO A 302 1.46 11.25 -41.78
N GLU A 303 0.19 10.93 -41.53
CA GLU A 303 -0.93 11.84 -41.73
C GLU A 303 -1.19 12.72 -40.48
N PHE A 304 -0.38 12.60 -39.44
CA PHE A 304 -0.50 13.33 -38.17
C PHE A 304 -1.87 13.20 -37.51
N LYS A 305 -2.52 12.05 -37.69
CA LYS A 305 -3.73 11.74 -36.93
C LYS A 305 -3.40 11.59 -35.45
N SER A 306 -4.37 11.93 -34.60
CA SER A 306 -4.20 11.79 -33.14
C SER A 306 -3.88 10.35 -32.73
N ILE A 307 -2.99 10.21 -31.78
CA ILE A 307 -2.71 8.94 -31.10
C ILE A 307 -3.78 8.66 -30.05
N PRO A 308 -3.93 7.41 -29.56
CA PRO A 308 -4.89 7.10 -28.51
C PRO A 308 -4.60 7.87 -27.21
N SER A 309 -5.64 8.18 -26.45
CA SER A 309 -5.51 8.85 -25.15
C SER A 309 -4.90 7.92 -24.10
N SER A 310 -5.07 6.62 -24.25
CA SER A 310 -4.48 5.63 -23.36
C SER A 310 -4.18 4.32 -24.08
N ILE A 311 -3.19 3.58 -23.54
CA ILE A 311 -2.86 2.22 -23.96
C ILE A 311 -3.06 1.33 -22.74
N ILE A 312 -3.74 0.20 -22.94
CA ILE A 312 -3.97 -0.80 -21.90
C ILE A 312 -2.63 -1.35 -21.42
N ALA A 313 -2.52 -1.63 -20.12
CA ALA A 313 -1.27 -1.99 -19.45
C ALA A 313 -0.51 -3.19 -20.04
N GLU A 314 -1.16 -4.01 -20.83
CA GLU A 314 -0.53 -5.13 -21.56
C GLU A 314 0.01 -4.72 -22.93
N GLY A 315 -0.30 -3.53 -23.42
CA GLY A 315 0.11 -3.02 -24.74
C GLY A 315 -0.72 -3.55 -25.91
N ASP A 316 -1.80 -4.27 -25.63
CA ASP A 316 -2.62 -4.98 -26.62
C ASP A 316 -3.98 -4.33 -26.91
N GLY A 317 -4.26 -3.19 -26.32
CA GLY A 317 -5.48 -2.45 -26.52
C GLY A 317 -5.32 -0.95 -26.28
N THR A 318 -6.24 -0.17 -26.85
CA THR A 318 -6.26 1.30 -26.75
C THR A 318 -7.63 1.83 -26.39
N TRP A 319 -7.64 3.06 -25.88
CA TRP A 319 -8.87 3.77 -25.57
C TRP A 319 -8.76 5.26 -25.89
#